data_73ee39d09b48529d9831c82947623fac
#
_entry.id   73ee39d09b48529d9831c82947623fac
#
_cell.length_a   1.000
_cell.length_b   1.000
_cell.length_c   1.000
_cell.angle_alpha   90.00
_cell.angle_beta   90.00
_cell.angle_gamma   90.00
#
_symmetry.space_group_name_H-M   'P 1'
#
loop_
_entity.id
_entity.type
_entity.pdbx_description
1 polymer ?
#
loop_
_entity_poly.entity_id
_entity_poly.type
_entity_poly.pdbx_seq_one_letter_code
_entity_poly.pdbx_strand_id
1 'polypeptide(L)'
;MAFKESTDVFGGITVRSRDLSPDQKQLDAFSSLITQSLEDWKKRRVRGVWMRVDIQDSHIIPALVERGFMFHHTQPHCLVMTKWLPETPCTLPIYAHTLIGAGGIVVDSQDRVLMMRENRGHYLGWKFPGGASDPGENIFETATREVFEETGVKTVAKAVLCFRQLQRSQFENVGDIYFLCVMEALNVELKPCPSETAECRWLTREEINSFPDTMIRDFHLEMLSRYDKWKSSGRPGCHSVSCNLSGKNCMMFYVD
;
A
#
# COMPACT_ATOMS: atom_id res chain seq x y z
N MET A 1 -7.62 2.29 -39.54
CA MET A 1 -8.19 1.66 -38.34
C MET A 1 -7.68 2.44 -37.15
N ALA A 2 -8.47 2.58 -36.06
CA ALA A 2 -8.11 3.43 -34.90
C ALA A 2 -8.16 2.60 -33.61
N PHE A 3 -7.45 3.06 -32.59
CA PHE A 3 -7.57 2.48 -31.25
C PHE A 3 -8.98 2.69 -30.70
N LYS A 4 -9.44 1.74 -29.86
CA LYS A 4 -10.59 1.97 -29.00
C LYS A 4 -10.12 2.84 -27.81
N GLU A 5 -10.65 4.05 -27.74
CA GLU A 5 -10.23 5.08 -26.78
C GLU A 5 -11.21 5.20 -25.62
N SER A 6 -10.69 5.47 -24.43
CA SER A 6 -11.45 5.95 -23.28
C SER A 6 -10.87 7.30 -22.86
N THR A 7 -11.69 8.35 -22.84
CA THR A 7 -11.27 9.72 -22.52
C THR A 7 -11.49 10.02 -21.04
N ASP A 8 -10.55 10.69 -20.41
CA ASP A 8 -10.66 11.20 -19.05
C ASP A 8 -11.08 12.70 -19.03
N VAL A 9 -11.43 13.19 -17.84
CA VAL A 9 -11.87 14.59 -17.64
C VAL A 9 -10.74 15.62 -17.78
N PHE A 10 -9.48 15.17 -17.89
CA PHE A 10 -8.30 16.04 -18.01
C PHE A 10 -7.79 16.18 -19.47
N GLY A 11 -8.52 15.60 -20.41
CA GLY A 11 -8.16 15.59 -21.83
C GLY A 11 -7.12 14.52 -22.18
N GLY A 12 -6.96 13.52 -21.34
CA GLY A 12 -6.16 12.34 -21.62
C GLY A 12 -7.00 11.21 -22.21
N ILE A 13 -6.33 10.24 -22.82
CA ILE A 13 -6.95 9.02 -23.34
C ILE A 13 -6.24 7.78 -22.82
N THR A 14 -7.01 6.71 -22.68
CA THR A 14 -6.51 5.37 -22.39
C THR A 14 -6.82 4.45 -23.56
N VAL A 15 -5.80 3.73 -24.05
CA VAL A 15 -5.89 2.68 -25.07
C VAL A 15 -5.29 1.38 -24.52
N ARG A 16 -5.75 0.23 -25.04
CA ARG A 16 -5.35 -1.08 -24.54
C ARG A 16 -4.94 -1.99 -25.69
N SER A 17 -3.85 -2.73 -25.51
CA SER A 17 -3.40 -3.71 -26.52
C SER A 17 -4.41 -4.84 -26.74
N ARG A 18 -5.14 -5.23 -25.70
CA ARG A 18 -6.18 -6.28 -25.80
C ARG A 18 -7.31 -5.93 -26.77
N ASP A 19 -7.56 -4.66 -27.00
CA ASP A 19 -8.63 -4.18 -27.90
C ASP A 19 -8.20 -4.17 -29.37
N LEU A 20 -6.93 -4.49 -29.66
CA LEU A 20 -6.38 -4.60 -31.01
C LEU A 20 -6.63 -6.00 -31.59
N SER A 21 -6.86 -6.06 -32.91
CA SER A 21 -6.91 -7.33 -33.64
C SER A 21 -5.51 -7.96 -33.71
N PRO A 22 -5.40 -9.28 -33.96
CA PRO A 22 -4.11 -9.95 -34.14
C PRO A 22 -3.21 -9.28 -35.20
N ASP A 23 -3.81 -8.85 -36.33
CA ASP A 23 -3.06 -8.17 -37.39
C ASP A 23 -2.52 -6.81 -36.94
N GLN A 24 -3.28 -6.06 -36.15
CA GLN A 24 -2.84 -4.77 -35.61
C GLN A 24 -1.72 -4.90 -34.55
N LYS A 25 -1.56 -6.09 -33.96
CA LYS A 25 -0.49 -6.40 -33.02
C LYS A 25 0.81 -6.81 -33.69
N GLN A 26 0.80 -7.11 -35.00
CA GLN A 26 2.04 -7.31 -35.75
C GLN A 26 2.89 -6.03 -35.68
N LEU A 27 4.18 -6.16 -35.46
CA LEU A 27 5.06 -5.03 -35.09
C LEU A 27 5.02 -3.88 -36.10
N ASP A 28 5.06 -4.17 -37.40
CA ASP A 28 5.03 -3.15 -38.47
C ASP A 28 3.65 -2.47 -38.54
N ALA A 29 2.58 -3.26 -38.46
CA ALA A 29 1.23 -2.74 -38.44
C ALA A 29 0.95 -1.88 -37.19
N PHE A 30 1.40 -2.34 -36.00
CA PHE A 30 1.32 -1.59 -34.79
C PHE A 30 2.13 -0.29 -34.86
N SER A 31 3.35 -0.36 -35.36
CA SER A 31 4.22 0.80 -35.54
C SER A 31 3.60 1.88 -36.43
N SER A 32 2.94 1.47 -37.52
CA SER A 32 2.21 2.39 -38.40
C SER A 32 0.96 2.96 -37.69
N LEU A 33 0.18 2.11 -37.02
CA LEU A 33 -1.02 2.48 -36.30
C LEU A 33 -0.74 3.52 -35.20
N ILE A 34 0.26 3.28 -34.33
CA ILE A 34 0.59 4.19 -33.25
C ILE A 34 1.13 5.53 -33.74
N THR A 35 1.91 5.53 -34.84
CA THR A 35 2.41 6.75 -35.46
C THR A 35 1.26 7.63 -35.96
N GLN A 36 0.35 7.06 -36.76
CA GLN A 36 -0.84 7.77 -37.25
C GLN A 36 -1.73 8.27 -36.14
N SER A 37 -1.91 7.44 -35.09
CA SER A 37 -2.73 7.81 -33.96
C SER A 37 -2.14 8.97 -33.15
N LEU A 38 -0.83 9.02 -32.96
CA LEU A 38 -0.16 10.14 -32.30
C LEU A 38 -0.36 11.45 -33.05
N GLU A 39 -0.35 11.44 -34.39
CA GLU A 39 -0.64 12.62 -35.20
C GLU A 39 -2.10 13.08 -35.06
N ASP A 40 -3.06 12.15 -35.07
CA ASP A 40 -4.46 12.44 -34.88
C ASP A 40 -4.71 12.99 -33.44
N TRP A 41 -4.17 12.35 -32.43
CA TRP A 41 -4.30 12.79 -31.04
C TRP A 41 -3.73 14.20 -30.81
N LYS A 42 -2.61 14.54 -31.43
CA LYS A 42 -2.06 15.90 -31.40
C LYS A 42 -3.02 16.91 -32.06
N LYS A 43 -3.59 16.60 -33.23
CA LYS A 43 -4.59 17.45 -33.90
C LYS A 43 -5.82 17.66 -33.04
N ARG A 44 -6.26 16.63 -32.33
CA ARG A 44 -7.40 16.69 -31.38
C ARG A 44 -7.06 17.30 -30.03
N ARG A 45 -5.82 17.76 -29.83
CA ARG A 45 -5.32 18.35 -28.58
C ARG A 45 -5.43 17.41 -27.37
N VAL A 46 -5.28 16.11 -27.58
CA VAL A 46 -5.13 15.14 -26.51
C VAL A 46 -3.89 15.49 -25.70
N ARG A 47 -3.99 15.47 -24.36
CA ARG A 47 -2.88 15.86 -23.50
C ARG A 47 -1.99 14.68 -23.13
N GLY A 48 -2.54 13.63 -22.57
CA GLY A 48 -1.83 12.45 -22.13
C GLY A 48 -2.36 11.19 -22.79
N VAL A 49 -1.48 10.30 -23.17
CA VAL A 49 -1.86 8.97 -23.67
C VAL A 49 -1.39 7.92 -22.68
N TRP A 50 -2.33 7.09 -22.25
CA TRP A 50 -2.11 5.93 -21.39
C TRP A 50 -2.26 4.68 -22.23
N MET A 51 -1.16 3.99 -22.47
CA MET A 51 -1.15 2.71 -23.18
C MET A 51 -1.00 1.56 -22.21
N ARG A 52 -2.02 0.72 -22.12
CA ARG A 52 -1.99 -0.52 -21.34
C ARG A 52 -1.60 -1.67 -22.26
N VAL A 53 -0.44 -2.23 -22.02
CA VAL A 53 0.12 -3.36 -22.78
C VAL A 53 -0.05 -4.61 -21.96
N ASP A 54 -0.90 -5.52 -22.40
CA ASP A 54 -1.06 -6.83 -21.76
C ASP A 54 0.23 -7.65 -21.94
N ILE A 55 0.56 -8.52 -20.98
CA ILE A 55 1.83 -9.27 -20.95
C ILE A 55 2.07 -10.08 -22.24
N GLN A 56 1.01 -10.64 -22.80
CA GLN A 56 1.08 -11.39 -24.06
C GLN A 56 1.40 -10.53 -25.28
N ASP A 57 1.20 -9.23 -25.17
CA ASP A 57 1.45 -8.25 -26.25
C ASP A 57 2.77 -7.48 -26.02
N SER A 58 3.64 -7.93 -25.12
CA SER A 58 4.87 -7.24 -24.73
C SER A 58 5.84 -6.95 -25.88
N HIS A 59 5.74 -7.67 -26.98
CA HIS A 59 6.53 -7.46 -28.19
C HIS A 59 6.30 -6.09 -28.86
N ILE A 60 5.19 -5.37 -28.56
CA ILE A 60 4.93 -4.02 -29.06
C ILE A 60 5.63 -2.91 -28.26
N ILE A 61 6.19 -3.23 -27.08
CA ILE A 61 6.83 -2.24 -26.19
C ILE A 61 7.96 -1.47 -26.90
N PRO A 62 8.88 -2.09 -27.64
CA PRO A 62 9.93 -1.35 -28.35
C PRO A 62 9.38 -0.25 -29.26
N ALA A 63 8.31 -0.53 -30.01
CA ALA A 63 7.67 0.44 -30.88
C ALA A 63 7.07 1.64 -30.14
N LEU A 64 6.61 1.45 -28.91
CA LEU A 64 6.15 2.53 -28.03
C LEU A 64 7.31 3.37 -27.51
N VAL A 65 8.40 2.72 -27.07
CA VAL A 65 9.61 3.41 -26.57
C VAL A 65 10.22 4.28 -27.65
N GLU A 66 10.37 3.78 -28.89
CA GLU A 66 10.86 4.54 -30.05
C GLU A 66 10.02 5.81 -30.30
N ARG A 67 8.75 5.79 -29.96
CA ARG A 67 7.84 6.94 -30.10
C ARG A 67 7.71 7.78 -28.84
N GLY A 68 8.62 7.57 -27.89
CA GLY A 68 8.75 8.37 -26.68
C GLY A 68 7.68 8.11 -25.62
N PHE A 69 7.09 6.93 -25.61
CA PHE A 69 6.35 6.48 -24.41
C PHE A 69 7.33 6.10 -23.32
N MET A 70 6.98 6.42 -22.08
CA MET A 70 7.74 6.08 -20.88
C MET A 70 7.00 5.04 -20.05
N PHE A 71 7.73 4.19 -19.34
CA PHE A 71 7.14 3.29 -18.34
C PHE A 71 6.54 4.10 -17.20
N HIS A 72 5.34 3.73 -16.79
CA HIS A 72 4.67 4.36 -15.67
C HIS A 72 4.53 3.40 -14.47
N HIS A 73 3.88 2.27 -14.67
CA HIS A 73 3.75 1.23 -13.65
C HIS A 73 3.37 -0.12 -14.26
N THR A 74 3.51 -1.15 -13.45
CA THR A 74 3.10 -2.51 -13.81
C THR A 74 1.95 -3.00 -12.93
N GLN A 75 1.16 -3.91 -13.47
CA GLN A 75 0.21 -4.76 -12.78
C GLN A 75 0.53 -6.22 -13.15
N PRO A 76 0.04 -7.25 -12.42
CA PRO A 76 0.41 -8.64 -12.69
C PRO A 76 0.28 -9.08 -14.15
N HIS A 77 -0.63 -8.46 -14.91
CA HIS A 77 -0.94 -8.87 -16.28
C HIS A 77 -0.69 -7.78 -17.33
N CYS A 78 -0.26 -6.59 -16.94
CA CYS A 78 -0.01 -5.52 -17.90
C CYS A 78 1.03 -4.51 -17.41
N LEU A 79 1.70 -3.91 -18.40
CA LEU A 79 2.51 -2.70 -18.24
C LEU A 79 1.70 -1.49 -18.71
N VAL A 80 1.72 -0.42 -17.93
CA VAL A 80 1.16 0.87 -18.34
C VAL A 80 2.28 1.81 -18.73
N MET A 81 2.21 2.30 -19.96
CA MET A 81 3.12 3.30 -20.51
C MET A 81 2.38 4.60 -20.77
N THR A 82 3.07 5.72 -20.67
CA THR A 82 2.47 7.04 -20.86
C THR A 82 3.27 7.88 -21.83
N LYS A 83 2.56 8.77 -22.54
CA LYS A 83 3.16 9.81 -23.35
C LYS A 83 2.43 11.12 -23.16
N TRP A 84 3.16 12.17 -22.82
CA TRP A 84 2.67 13.55 -22.81
C TRP A 84 2.82 14.15 -24.19
N LEU A 85 1.74 14.71 -24.76
CA LEU A 85 1.74 15.22 -26.13
C LEU A 85 1.99 16.72 -26.26
N PRO A 86 1.54 17.60 -25.30
CA PRO A 86 1.82 19.03 -25.36
C PRO A 86 3.31 19.34 -25.24
N GLU A 87 3.72 20.51 -25.73
CA GLU A 87 5.08 21.05 -25.53
C GLU A 87 5.31 21.63 -24.12
N THR A 88 4.26 21.71 -23.31
CA THR A 88 4.33 22.16 -21.91
C THR A 88 4.90 21.06 -21.00
N PRO A 89 5.38 21.40 -19.80
CA PRO A 89 5.80 20.42 -18.81
C PRO A 89 4.73 19.33 -18.58
N CYS A 90 5.16 18.10 -18.45
CA CYS A 90 4.28 16.97 -18.19
C CYS A 90 3.56 17.11 -16.86
N THR A 91 2.24 16.98 -16.87
CA THR A 91 1.39 17.02 -15.67
C THR A 91 0.69 15.70 -15.39
N LEU A 92 1.12 14.62 -16.05
CA LEU A 92 0.63 13.28 -15.71
C LEU A 92 1.07 12.96 -14.27
N PRO A 93 0.19 12.34 -13.47
CA PRO A 93 0.57 11.94 -12.11
C PRO A 93 1.70 10.92 -12.16
N ILE A 94 2.60 10.97 -11.19
CA ILE A 94 3.55 9.88 -10.95
C ILE A 94 2.81 8.69 -10.33
N TYR A 95 3.38 7.50 -10.47
CA TYR A 95 2.82 6.32 -9.81
C TYR A 95 2.91 6.44 -8.29
N ALA A 96 1.99 5.77 -7.59
CA ALA A 96 2.00 5.72 -6.13
C ALA A 96 3.39 5.31 -5.60
N HIS A 97 3.93 6.11 -4.68
CA HIS A 97 5.29 5.96 -4.15
C HIS A 97 5.31 5.84 -2.63
N THR A 98 4.19 5.48 -2.02
CA THR A 98 4.07 5.34 -0.57
C THR A 98 3.35 4.05 -0.25
N LEU A 99 3.98 3.22 0.57
CA LEU A 99 3.39 2.03 1.15
C LEU A 99 2.62 2.42 2.42
N ILE A 100 1.56 1.69 2.68
CA ILE A 100 0.80 1.78 3.93
C ILE A 100 0.98 0.46 4.66
N GLY A 101 1.22 0.54 5.96
CA GLY A 101 1.22 -0.60 6.86
C GLY A 101 0.48 -0.29 8.15
N ALA A 102 0.09 -1.32 8.87
CA ALA A 102 -0.53 -1.18 10.16
C ALA A 102 -0.15 -2.34 11.10
N GLY A 103 -0.12 -2.04 12.38
CA GLY A 103 0.08 -3.04 13.42
C GLY A 103 -0.68 -2.70 14.69
N GLY A 104 -0.65 -3.60 15.65
CA GLY A 104 -1.45 -3.51 16.85
C GLY A 104 -0.66 -3.51 18.15
N ILE A 105 -0.95 -2.54 19.03
CA ILE A 105 -0.73 -2.73 20.45
C ILE A 105 -1.96 -3.50 20.97
N VAL A 106 -1.78 -4.79 21.15
CA VAL A 106 -2.83 -5.69 21.65
C VAL A 106 -2.60 -5.92 23.13
N VAL A 107 -3.62 -5.67 23.92
CA VAL A 107 -3.56 -5.84 25.37
C VAL A 107 -4.67 -6.77 25.82
N ASP A 108 -4.33 -7.72 26.69
CA ASP A 108 -5.28 -8.66 27.27
C ASP A 108 -5.95 -8.13 28.56
N SER A 109 -6.84 -8.93 29.13
CA SER A 109 -7.55 -8.58 30.37
C SER A 109 -6.66 -8.47 31.62
N GLN A 110 -5.42 -8.98 31.54
CA GLN A 110 -4.41 -8.90 32.59
C GLN A 110 -3.41 -7.76 32.37
N ASP A 111 -3.70 -6.86 31.43
CA ASP A 111 -2.84 -5.73 31.01
C ASP A 111 -1.48 -6.15 30.46
N ARG A 112 -1.37 -7.39 29.94
CA ARG A 112 -0.18 -7.87 29.24
C ARG A 112 -0.26 -7.48 27.77
N VAL A 113 0.90 -7.20 27.17
CA VAL A 113 1.05 -6.78 25.78
C VAL A 113 1.47 -7.97 24.93
N LEU A 114 0.83 -8.12 23.79
CA LEU A 114 1.25 -9.08 22.78
C LEU A 114 2.48 -8.54 22.05
N MET A 115 3.57 -9.26 22.16
CA MET A 115 4.81 -8.98 21.45
C MET A 115 5.24 -10.19 20.64
N MET A 116 5.92 -9.96 19.52
CA MET A 116 6.43 -11.03 18.66
C MET A 116 7.86 -10.75 18.19
N ARG A 117 8.53 -11.78 17.68
CA ARG A 117 9.84 -11.73 17.03
C ARG A 117 9.76 -12.42 15.68
N GLU A 118 10.38 -11.85 14.67
CA GLU A 118 10.44 -12.45 13.35
C GLU A 118 11.48 -13.58 13.25
N ASN A 119 11.21 -14.56 12.37
CA ASN A 119 12.18 -15.59 12.00
C ASN A 119 13.32 -15.03 11.16
N ARG A 120 13.07 -13.97 10.38
CA ARG A 120 13.99 -13.37 9.40
C ARG A 120 13.74 -11.88 9.35
N GLY A 121 14.75 -11.11 8.97
CA GLY A 121 14.63 -9.67 8.77
C GLY A 121 15.80 -8.90 9.34
N HIS A 122 15.73 -7.59 9.21
CA HIS A 122 16.76 -6.67 9.73
C HIS A 122 16.67 -6.44 11.24
N TYR A 123 15.55 -6.81 11.85
CA TYR A 123 15.34 -6.67 13.29
C TYR A 123 14.69 -7.95 13.84
N LEU A 124 15.45 -8.65 14.69
CA LEU A 124 15.03 -9.91 15.30
C LEU A 124 14.64 -9.76 16.79
N GLY A 125 14.51 -8.53 17.26
CA GLY A 125 14.03 -8.22 18.61
C GLY A 125 12.51 -8.23 18.72
N TRP A 126 12.03 -7.92 19.91
CA TRP A 126 10.61 -7.84 20.20
C TRP A 126 9.96 -6.62 19.54
N LYS A 127 8.85 -6.84 18.89
CA LYS A 127 8.04 -5.81 18.22
C LYS A 127 6.55 -6.08 18.40
N PHE A 128 5.72 -5.07 18.13
CA PHE A 128 4.28 -5.30 17.94
C PHE A 128 4.05 -6.06 16.64
N PRO A 129 3.05 -6.95 16.59
CA PRO A 129 2.64 -7.59 15.34
C PRO A 129 2.08 -6.57 14.35
N GLY A 130 2.36 -6.77 13.06
CA GLY A 130 1.88 -5.91 12.00
C GLY A 130 2.77 -5.90 10.77
N GLY A 131 2.19 -5.49 9.64
CA GLY A 131 2.83 -5.53 8.34
C GLY A 131 2.20 -4.58 7.32
N ALA A 132 2.35 -4.90 6.04
CA ALA A 132 1.88 -4.09 4.92
C ALA A 132 0.38 -4.29 4.67
N SER A 133 -0.30 -3.24 4.22
CA SER A 133 -1.70 -3.33 3.81
C SER A 133 -1.82 -3.98 2.45
N ASP A 134 -2.76 -4.88 2.32
CA ASP A 134 -3.18 -5.43 1.04
C ASP A 134 -4.05 -4.45 0.26
N PRO A 135 -4.07 -4.53 -1.09
CA PRO A 135 -4.93 -3.68 -1.89
C PRO A 135 -6.41 -3.79 -1.51
N GLY A 136 -6.99 -2.69 -1.09
CA GLY A 136 -8.41 -2.59 -0.71
C GLY A 136 -8.66 -2.68 0.79
N GLU A 137 -7.69 -3.03 1.60
CA GLU A 137 -7.82 -3.02 3.05
C GLU A 137 -7.80 -1.59 3.63
N ASN A 138 -8.59 -1.37 4.68
CA ASN A 138 -8.40 -0.23 5.56
C ASN A 138 -7.39 -0.60 6.68
N ILE A 139 -6.86 0.42 7.38
CA ILE A 139 -5.80 0.22 8.39
C ILE A 139 -6.21 -0.66 9.56
N PHE A 140 -7.49 -0.74 9.92
CA PHE A 140 -7.96 -1.63 10.98
C PHE A 140 -8.07 -3.08 10.50
N GLU A 141 -8.47 -3.28 9.25
CA GLU A 141 -8.48 -4.61 8.62
C GLU A 141 -7.06 -5.15 8.51
N THR A 142 -6.11 -4.33 8.01
CA THR A 142 -4.69 -4.69 7.97
C THR A 142 -4.16 -5.08 9.35
N ALA A 143 -4.33 -4.22 10.36
CA ALA A 143 -3.83 -4.51 11.71
C ALA A 143 -4.44 -5.79 12.29
N THR A 144 -5.74 -6.03 12.05
CA THR A 144 -6.44 -7.24 12.55
C THR A 144 -5.95 -8.50 11.84
N ARG A 145 -5.75 -8.45 10.51
CA ARG A 145 -5.22 -9.57 9.73
C ARG A 145 -3.80 -9.91 10.15
N GLU A 146 -2.92 -8.92 10.19
CA GLU A 146 -1.50 -9.11 10.54
C GLU A 146 -1.33 -9.69 11.95
N VAL A 147 -2.03 -9.13 12.94
CA VAL A 147 -2.00 -9.68 14.31
C VAL A 147 -2.43 -11.14 14.31
N PHE A 148 -3.49 -11.48 13.59
CA PHE A 148 -3.98 -12.85 13.53
C PHE A 148 -3.02 -13.78 12.79
N GLU A 149 -2.49 -13.38 11.65
CA GLU A 149 -1.57 -14.19 10.83
C GLU A 149 -0.27 -14.47 11.58
N GLU A 150 0.32 -13.46 12.22
CA GLU A 150 1.59 -13.59 12.94
C GLU A 150 1.47 -14.32 14.30
N THR A 151 0.33 -14.19 15.00
CA THR A 151 0.22 -14.65 16.40
C THR A 151 -0.95 -15.58 16.71
N GLY A 152 -1.94 -15.71 15.82
CA GLY A 152 -3.18 -16.47 16.04
C GLY A 152 -4.19 -15.76 16.95
N VAL A 153 -3.89 -14.54 17.41
CA VAL A 153 -4.79 -13.78 18.31
C VAL A 153 -5.82 -13.02 17.48
N LYS A 154 -7.10 -13.29 17.77
CA LYS A 154 -8.22 -12.53 17.21
C LYS A 154 -8.39 -11.23 18.01
N THR A 155 -8.59 -10.12 17.29
CA THR A 155 -8.64 -8.79 17.90
C THR A 155 -9.75 -7.93 17.32
N VAL A 156 -10.09 -6.87 18.06
CA VAL A 156 -10.92 -5.75 17.59
C VAL A 156 -10.12 -4.47 17.72
N ALA A 157 -9.94 -3.76 16.62
CA ALA A 157 -9.32 -2.45 16.61
C ALA A 157 -10.26 -1.41 17.25
N LYS A 158 -9.72 -0.57 18.15
CA LYS A 158 -10.48 0.46 18.90
C LYS A 158 -10.17 1.87 18.41
N ALA A 159 -8.90 2.17 18.16
CA ALA A 159 -8.46 3.51 17.75
C ALA A 159 -7.10 3.42 17.05
N VAL A 160 -6.76 4.43 16.26
CA VAL A 160 -5.38 4.68 15.85
C VAL A 160 -4.70 5.46 16.98
N LEU A 161 -3.64 4.89 17.54
CA LEU A 161 -2.84 5.55 18.57
C LEU A 161 -1.95 6.63 17.98
N CYS A 162 -1.25 6.27 16.91
CA CYS A 162 -0.34 7.16 16.20
C CYS A 162 -0.02 6.57 14.81
N PHE A 163 0.66 7.35 14.01
CA PHE A 163 1.33 6.86 12.78
C PHE A 163 2.71 7.49 12.66
N ARG A 164 3.60 6.79 11.95
CA ARG A 164 4.90 7.32 11.55
C ARG A 164 4.95 7.41 10.03
N GLN A 165 5.68 8.39 9.51
CA GLN A 165 5.99 8.50 8.10
C GLN A 165 7.50 8.45 7.90
N LEU A 166 7.94 7.53 7.05
CA LEU A 166 9.29 7.52 6.49
C LEU A 166 9.19 8.02 5.05
N GLN A 167 9.93 9.07 4.73
CA GLN A 167 9.94 9.66 3.39
C GLN A 167 10.64 8.75 2.37
N ARG A 168 11.59 7.94 2.84
CA ARG A 168 12.28 6.90 2.07
C ARG A 168 12.37 5.66 2.93
N SER A 169 11.78 4.57 2.45
CA SER A 169 11.92 3.24 3.07
C SER A 169 13.18 2.55 2.53
N GLN A 170 13.36 1.30 2.90
CA GLN A 170 14.40 0.42 2.33
C GLN A 170 14.25 0.20 0.81
N PHE A 171 13.09 0.51 0.23
CA PHE A 171 12.87 0.51 -1.21
C PHE A 171 13.18 1.92 -1.74
N GLU A 172 14.06 2.04 -2.72
CA GLU A 172 14.44 3.32 -3.31
C GLU A 172 13.21 4.15 -3.71
N ASN A 173 13.18 5.40 -3.24
CA ASN A 173 12.14 6.38 -3.54
C ASN A 173 10.70 6.01 -3.16
N VAL A 174 10.51 5.00 -2.31
CA VAL A 174 9.18 4.63 -1.80
C VAL A 174 9.07 5.08 -0.35
N GLY A 175 8.05 5.88 -0.04
CA GLY A 175 7.71 6.26 1.32
C GLY A 175 7.00 5.12 2.07
N ASP A 176 6.90 5.25 3.38
CA ASP A 176 6.20 4.30 4.24
C ASP A 176 5.42 5.08 5.31
N ILE A 177 4.12 4.84 5.38
CA ILE A 177 3.25 5.32 6.46
C ILE A 177 2.77 4.10 7.23
N TYR A 178 3.14 4.03 8.50
CA TYR A 178 2.78 2.91 9.36
C TYR A 178 1.90 3.39 10.51
N PHE A 179 0.70 2.82 10.60
CA PHE A 179 -0.29 3.11 11.62
C PHE A 179 -0.17 2.11 12.77
N LEU A 180 -0.17 2.61 13.99
CA LEU A 180 -0.22 1.79 15.18
C LEU A 180 -1.60 1.89 15.82
N CYS A 181 -2.31 0.77 15.83
CA CYS A 181 -3.68 0.67 16.32
C CYS A 181 -3.72 0.14 17.76
N VAL A 182 -4.60 0.68 18.57
CA VAL A 182 -4.96 0.07 19.84
C VAL A 182 -5.99 -1.02 19.59
N MET A 183 -5.72 -2.21 20.09
CA MET A 183 -6.53 -3.39 19.82
C MET A 183 -6.85 -4.16 21.10
N GLU A 184 -8.06 -4.68 21.17
CA GLU A 184 -8.52 -5.55 22.24
C GLU A 184 -8.46 -7.02 21.81
N ALA A 185 -7.86 -7.86 22.63
CA ALA A 185 -7.79 -9.29 22.37
C ALA A 185 -9.15 -9.97 22.62
N LEU A 186 -9.60 -10.79 21.68
CA LEU A 186 -10.80 -11.62 21.82
C LEU A 186 -10.47 -13.04 22.31
N ASN A 187 -9.21 -13.46 22.20
CA ASN A 187 -8.68 -14.70 22.74
C ASN A 187 -7.22 -14.47 23.17
N VAL A 188 -6.68 -15.37 23.97
CA VAL A 188 -5.29 -15.29 24.47
C VAL A 188 -4.41 -16.45 24.01
N GLU A 189 -4.98 -17.41 23.27
CA GLU A 189 -4.23 -18.55 22.72
C GLU A 189 -3.31 -18.08 21.61
N LEU A 190 -2.03 -18.40 21.74
CA LEU A 190 -0.99 -18.05 20.77
C LEU A 190 -0.78 -19.20 19.76
N LYS A 191 -0.78 -18.86 18.49
CA LYS A 191 -0.49 -19.76 17.37
C LYS A 191 0.43 -19.03 16.38
N PRO A 192 1.73 -18.89 16.72
CA PRO A 192 2.67 -18.17 15.86
C PRO A 192 2.76 -18.82 14.47
N CYS A 193 2.82 -17.98 13.43
CA CYS A 193 3.03 -18.42 12.05
C CYS A 193 4.43 -19.04 11.92
N PRO A 194 4.57 -20.34 11.58
CA PRO A 194 5.89 -20.99 11.55
C PRO A 194 6.86 -20.41 10.51
N SER A 195 6.35 -19.77 9.46
CA SER A 195 7.17 -19.18 8.38
C SER A 195 7.69 -17.77 8.71
N GLU A 196 7.00 -17.03 9.57
CA GLU A 196 7.26 -15.60 9.80
C GLU A 196 7.64 -15.29 11.25
N THR A 197 7.02 -15.99 12.22
CA THR A 197 7.15 -15.70 13.64
C THR A 197 8.05 -16.70 14.35
N ALA A 198 9.19 -16.23 14.85
CA ALA A 198 10.07 -17.03 15.68
C ALA A 198 9.47 -17.29 17.06
N GLU A 199 8.83 -16.29 17.61
CA GLU A 199 8.25 -16.32 18.96
C GLU A 199 7.19 -15.23 19.11
N CYS A 200 6.09 -15.53 19.81
CA CYS A 200 5.17 -14.52 20.31
C CYS A 200 4.81 -14.79 21.78
N ARG A 201 4.61 -13.72 22.56
CA ARG A 201 4.30 -13.81 24.00
C ARG A 201 3.37 -12.69 24.43
N TRP A 202 2.62 -12.98 25.48
CA TRP A 202 2.01 -11.98 26.33
C TRP A 202 3.00 -11.56 27.41
N LEU A 203 3.43 -10.30 27.37
CA LEU A 203 4.47 -9.76 28.26
C LEU A 203 3.91 -8.66 29.17
N THR A 204 4.32 -8.66 30.42
CA THR A 204 4.05 -7.54 31.35
C THR A 204 4.94 -6.34 31.01
N ARG A 205 4.60 -5.17 31.54
CA ARG A 205 5.46 -3.96 31.41
C ARG A 205 6.85 -4.17 32.01
N GLU A 206 6.93 -4.90 33.14
CA GLU A 206 8.18 -5.20 33.83
C GLU A 206 9.07 -6.10 32.95
N GLU A 207 8.51 -7.16 32.37
CA GLU A 207 9.25 -8.02 31.43
C GLU A 207 9.77 -7.25 30.23
N ILE A 208 8.91 -6.40 29.61
CA ILE A 208 9.30 -5.59 28.47
C ILE A 208 10.44 -4.62 28.83
N ASN A 209 10.34 -3.94 29.97
CA ASN A 209 11.36 -3.01 30.44
C ASN A 209 12.65 -3.69 30.89
N SER A 210 12.63 -5.01 31.13
CA SER A 210 13.83 -5.77 31.50
C SER A 210 14.65 -6.23 30.30
N PHE A 211 14.13 -6.13 29.07
CA PHE A 211 14.88 -6.51 27.89
C PHE A 211 16.04 -5.54 27.63
N PRO A 212 17.20 -6.06 27.18
CA PRO A 212 18.29 -5.18 26.74
C PRO A 212 17.92 -4.46 25.46
N ASP A 213 18.53 -3.30 25.22
CA ASP A 213 18.30 -2.43 24.02
C ASP A 213 18.51 -3.18 22.70
N THR A 214 19.28 -4.25 22.69
CA THR A 214 19.46 -5.13 21.53
C THR A 214 18.20 -5.97 21.22
N MET A 215 17.34 -6.17 22.20
CA MET A 215 16.15 -7.02 22.11
C MET A 215 14.85 -6.23 21.98
N ILE A 216 14.83 -4.95 22.32
CA ILE A 216 13.71 -4.06 22.10
C ILE A 216 14.20 -2.66 21.74
N ARG A 217 13.58 -2.03 20.74
CA ARG A 217 13.93 -0.66 20.32
C ARG A 217 13.17 0.37 21.13
N ASP A 218 13.80 1.53 21.37
CA ASP A 218 13.18 2.70 22.01
C ASP A 218 11.82 3.06 21.43
N PHE A 219 11.64 2.88 20.12
CA PHE A 219 10.37 3.09 19.45
C PHE A 219 9.21 2.32 20.11
N HIS A 220 9.42 1.04 20.43
CA HIS A 220 8.36 0.22 21.03
C HIS A 220 8.07 0.64 22.48
N LEU A 221 9.11 1.00 23.22
CA LEU A 221 8.97 1.51 24.60
C LEU A 221 8.21 2.85 24.62
N GLU A 222 8.56 3.75 23.71
CA GLU A 222 7.86 5.03 23.56
C GLU A 222 6.38 4.83 23.20
N MET A 223 6.09 3.89 22.28
CA MET A 223 4.70 3.60 21.91
C MET A 223 3.90 3.01 23.05
N LEU A 224 4.50 2.18 23.90
CA LEU A 224 3.85 1.69 25.12
C LEU A 224 3.55 2.82 26.11
N SER A 225 4.51 3.73 26.32
CA SER A 225 4.30 4.92 27.14
C SER A 225 3.15 5.78 26.62
N ARG A 226 3.02 5.94 25.30
CA ARG A 226 1.91 6.68 24.68
C ARG A 226 0.59 5.95 24.83
N TYR A 227 0.59 4.62 24.71
CA TYR A 227 -0.59 3.80 24.99
C TYR A 227 -1.07 3.98 26.44
N ASP A 228 -0.16 3.95 27.41
CA ASP A 228 -0.51 4.11 28.83
C ASP A 228 -1.10 5.51 29.12
N LYS A 229 -0.55 6.56 28.48
CA LYS A 229 -1.12 7.92 28.53
C LYS A 229 -2.50 7.97 27.86
N TRP A 230 -2.67 7.37 26.69
CA TRP A 230 -3.95 7.27 26.01
C TRP A 230 -4.99 6.57 26.88
N LYS A 231 -4.62 5.45 27.52
CA LYS A 231 -5.50 4.68 28.42
C LYS A 231 -5.93 5.52 29.64
N SER A 232 -5.02 6.29 30.21
CA SER A 232 -5.28 7.11 31.43
C SER A 232 -6.04 8.41 31.13
N SER A 233 -5.96 8.96 29.93
CA SER A 233 -6.55 10.25 29.55
C SER A 233 -7.99 10.19 29.02
N GLY A 234 -8.70 9.08 29.25
CA GLY A 234 -10.08 8.90 28.77
C GLY A 234 -10.16 8.37 27.33
N ARG A 235 -9.03 7.87 26.81
CA ARG A 235 -8.95 7.20 25.50
C ARG A 235 -9.31 8.09 24.30
N PRO A 236 -8.81 9.34 24.20
CA PRO A 236 -8.92 10.10 22.98
C PRO A 236 -8.11 9.36 21.89
N GLY A 237 -8.60 9.32 20.68
CA GLY A 237 -7.88 8.67 19.57
C GLY A 237 -8.67 8.82 18.30
N CYS A 238 -8.05 8.48 17.15
CA CYS A 238 -8.80 8.47 15.92
C CYS A 238 -9.75 7.27 15.89
N HIS A 239 -11.03 7.57 15.86
CA HIS A 239 -12.09 6.61 15.62
C HIS A 239 -12.33 6.47 14.13
N SER A 240 -13.00 5.40 13.70
CA SER A 240 -13.31 5.20 12.30
C SER A 240 -14.81 5.12 12.05
N VAL A 241 -15.23 5.69 10.93
CA VAL A 241 -16.58 5.60 10.41
C VAL A 241 -16.53 5.21 8.92
N SER A 242 -17.31 4.20 8.57
CA SER A 242 -17.53 3.86 7.17
C SER A 242 -18.44 4.92 6.54
N CYS A 243 -18.04 5.49 5.42
CA CYS A 243 -18.81 6.51 4.71
C CYS A 243 -18.73 6.34 3.20
N ASN A 244 -19.66 6.98 2.49
CA ASN A 244 -19.63 7.04 1.03
C ASN A 244 -19.32 8.48 0.60
N LEU A 245 -18.18 8.67 -0.05
CA LEU A 245 -17.79 9.96 -0.62
C LEU A 245 -17.82 9.87 -2.15
N SER A 246 -18.70 10.65 -2.77
CA SER A 246 -18.82 10.72 -4.23
C SER A 246 -18.98 9.35 -4.91
N GLY A 247 -19.80 8.47 -4.32
CA GLY A 247 -20.08 7.14 -4.84
C GLY A 247 -19.01 6.08 -4.53
N LYS A 248 -17.99 6.41 -3.74
CA LYS A 248 -16.94 5.48 -3.31
C LYS A 248 -17.04 5.21 -1.81
N ASN A 249 -17.05 3.96 -1.44
CA ASN A 249 -16.94 3.58 -0.03
C ASN A 249 -15.55 3.93 0.49
N CYS A 250 -15.49 4.54 1.65
CA CYS A 250 -14.24 4.88 2.33
C CYS A 250 -14.39 4.73 3.84
N MET A 251 -13.27 4.66 4.51
CA MET A 251 -13.16 4.76 5.96
C MET A 251 -12.61 6.14 6.31
N MET A 252 -13.34 6.88 7.13
CA MET A 252 -12.89 8.16 7.66
C MET A 252 -12.41 7.95 9.10
N PHE A 253 -11.22 8.50 9.41
CA PHE A 253 -10.64 8.49 10.75
C PHE A 253 -10.66 9.91 11.30
N TYR A 254 -11.16 10.09 12.51
CA TYR A 254 -11.31 11.40 13.14
C TYR A 254 -11.10 11.31 14.66
N VAL A 255 -10.75 12.43 15.26
CA VAL A 255 -10.66 12.61 16.73
C VAL A 255 -11.90 13.38 17.17
N ASP A 256 -12.58 12.89 18.19
CA ASP A 256 -13.69 13.60 18.83
C ASP A 256 -13.20 14.72 19.73
#